data_afec4050fa494c38c0285ed850f92e46
#
_entry.id   afec4050fa494c38c0285ed850f92e46
#
_cell.length_a   1.000
_cell.length_b   1.000
_cell.length_c   1.000
_cell.angle_alpha   90.00
_cell.angle_beta   90.00
_cell.angle_gamma   90.00
#
_symmetry.space_group_name_H-M   'P 1'
#
loop_
_entity.id
_entity.type
_entity.pdbx_description
1 polymer ?
#
loop_
_entity_poly.entity_id
_entity_poly.type
_entity_poly.pdbx_seq_one_letter_code
_entity_poly.pdbx_strand_id
1 'polypeptide(L)'
;MKNNIKVKNIITISVLIALSVIFSYVDNVISQGLFSTIRLAIPSFKLGLANIVVLVYIYFYRFREGLIAVVLKSILVALLFSGTVGFMIGFTGTILSFVVMTILHKALKDDKYLVFISLVGAITHSIGQIIMAFIIYDIQKIEAWIIYAPYILVISAITGFLVGIVGTKTVKMLKINGLIKVDGENELD
;
A
#
# COMPACT_ATOMS: atom_id res chain seq x y z
N MET A 1 29.97 -1.48 -15.23
CA MET A 1 28.60 -2.05 -15.33
C MET A 1 27.85 -2.08 -14.00
N LYS A 2 28.42 -2.58 -12.90
CA LYS A 2 27.76 -2.72 -11.57
C LYS A 2 27.22 -1.40 -10.98
N ASN A 3 27.88 -0.25 -11.22
CA ASN A 3 27.41 1.06 -10.75
C ASN A 3 26.18 1.56 -11.51
N ASN A 4 26.08 1.32 -12.83
CA ASN A 4 24.95 1.77 -13.63
C ASN A 4 23.65 1.05 -13.26
N ILE A 5 23.71 -0.23 -12.84
CA ILE A 5 22.55 -1.00 -12.36
C ILE A 5 22.05 -0.44 -11.02
N LYS A 6 22.95 -0.12 -10.10
CA LYS A 6 22.57 0.48 -8.80
C LYS A 6 21.89 1.84 -8.98
N VAL A 7 22.43 2.70 -9.86
CA VAL A 7 21.85 4.01 -10.16
C VAL A 7 20.46 3.86 -10.79
N LYS A 8 20.29 2.94 -11.74
CA LYS A 8 18.99 2.66 -12.36
C LYS A 8 17.97 2.21 -11.33
N ASN A 9 18.32 1.31 -10.41
CA ASN A 9 17.41 0.83 -9.36
C ASN A 9 17.00 1.98 -8.42
N ILE A 10 17.93 2.83 -7.99
CA ILE A 10 17.63 4.00 -7.15
C ILE A 10 16.65 4.94 -7.86
N ILE A 11 16.89 5.28 -9.13
CA ILE A 11 16.00 6.13 -9.91
C ILE A 11 14.60 5.51 -10.00
N THR A 12 14.50 4.22 -10.31
CA THR A 12 13.22 3.54 -10.44
C THR A 12 12.46 3.51 -9.11
N ILE A 13 13.14 3.22 -8.00
CA ILE A 13 12.53 3.25 -6.66
C ILE A 13 12.03 4.66 -6.33
N SER A 14 12.81 5.70 -6.64
CA SER A 14 12.42 7.10 -6.40
C SER A 14 11.18 7.49 -7.19
N VAL A 15 11.09 7.09 -8.45
CA VAL A 15 9.90 7.31 -9.30
C VAL A 15 8.68 6.55 -8.74
N LEU A 16 8.86 5.32 -8.29
CA LEU A 16 7.80 4.53 -7.67
C LEU A 16 7.33 5.14 -6.34
N ILE A 17 8.25 5.72 -5.52
CA ILE A 17 7.89 6.45 -4.31
C ILE A 17 7.04 7.66 -4.68
N ALA A 18 7.45 8.48 -5.65
CA ALA A 18 6.69 9.65 -6.09
C ALA A 18 5.29 9.26 -6.60
N LEU A 19 5.19 8.20 -7.41
CA LEU A 19 3.90 7.67 -7.88
C LEU A 19 3.03 7.19 -6.73
N SER A 20 3.62 6.54 -5.73
CA SER A 20 2.94 6.07 -4.53
C SER A 20 2.38 7.22 -3.67
N VAL A 21 3.09 8.36 -3.62
CA VAL A 21 2.63 9.59 -2.97
C VAL A 21 1.43 10.18 -3.71
N ILE A 22 1.48 10.22 -5.05
CA ILE A 22 0.36 10.68 -5.89
C ILE A 22 -0.87 9.79 -5.66
N PHE A 23 -0.73 8.48 -5.71
CA PHE A 23 -1.84 7.56 -5.41
C PHE A 23 -2.38 7.74 -3.99
N SER A 24 -1.52 8.04 -3.01
CA SER A 24 -1.97 8.32 -1.64
C SER A 24 -2.74 9.63 -1.54
N TYR A 25 -2.40 10.65 -2.34
CA TYR A 25 -3.16 11.88 -2.43
C TYR A 25 -4.54 11.63 -3.05
N VAL A 26 -4.59 10.95 -4.19
CA VAL A 26 -5.85 10.58 -4.87
C VAL A 26 -6.73 9.74 -3.93
N ASP A 27 -6.15 8.77 -3.24
CA ASP A 27 -6.81 7.95 -2.23
C ASP A 27 -7.45 8.81 -1.12
N ASN A 28 -6.69 9.79 -0.61
CA ASN A 28 -7.19 10.69 0.42
C ASN A 28 -8.40 11.53 -0.07
N VAL A 29 -8.33 12.06 -1.29
CA VAL A 29 -9.42 12.85 -1.90
C VAL A 29 -10.67 11.99 -2.11
N ILE A 30 -10.50 10.79 -2.67
CA ILE A 30 -11.61 9.86 -2.93
C ILE A 30 -12.24 9.39 -1.61
N SER A 31 -11.40 9.02 -0.63
CA SER A 31 -11.88 8.57 0.68
C SER A 31 -12.69 9.66 1.40
N GLN A 32 -12.19 10.89 1.43
CA GLN A 32 -12.92 12.01 2.04
C GLN A 32 -14.24 12.28 1.32
N GLY A 33 -14.26 12.29 -0.02
CA GLY A 33 -15.48 12.48 -0.79
C GLY A 33 -16.50 11.37 -0.55
N LEU A 34 -16.08 10.13 -0.55
CA LEU A 34 -16.94 8.97 -0.36
C LEU A 34 -17.55 8.95 1.05
N PHE A 35 -16.71 9.15 2.09
CA PHE A 35 -17.17 9.12 3.47
C PHE A 35 -18.00 10.33 3.86
N SER A 36 -17.76 11.52 3.31
CA SER A 36 -18.60 12.69 3.51
C SER A 36 -20.00 12.48 2.90
N THR A 37 -20.10 11.84 1.74
CA THR A 37 -21.36 11.52 1.08
C THR A 37 -22.22 10.55 1.89
N ILE A 38 -21.59 9.56 2.53
CA ILE A 38 -22.28 8.57 3.38
C ILE A 38 -22.45 9.08 4.83
N ARG A 39 -22.07 10.34 5.10
CA ARG A 39 -22.06 10.95 6.45
C ARG A 39 -21.25 10.17 7.49
N LEU A 40 -20.24 9.41 7.04
CA LEU A 40 -19.33 8.69 7.90
C LEU A 40 -18.16 9.61 8.28
N ALA A 41 -18.17 10.10 9.50
CA ALA A 41 -17.08 10.92 10.04
C ALA A 41 -15.90 10.05 10.49
N ILE A 42 -15.24 9.36 9.58
CA ILE A 42 -14.05 8.55 9.88
C ILE A 42 -12.80 9.34 9.49
N PRO A 43 -12.10 9.93 10.48
CA PRO A 43 -10.94 10.77 10.19
C PRO A 43 -9.77 9.93 9.63
N SER A 44 -9.11 10.45 8.61
CA SER A 44 -7.82 9.91 8.11
C SER A 44 -7.83 8.49 7.55
N PHE A 45 -9.01 7.90 7.29
CA PHE A 45 -9.11 6.59 6.65
C PHE A 45 -8.68 6.67 5.17
N LYS A 46 -8.02 5.61 4.68
CA LYS A 46 -7.56 5.47 3.29
C LYS A 46 -7.96 4.12 2.73
N LEU A 47 -8.41 4.11 1.48
CA LEU A 47 -8.86 2.90 0.77
C LEU A 47 -7.71 1.96 0.38
N GLY A 48 -6.49 2.50 0.27
CA GLY A 48 -5.30 1.71 -0.06
C GLY A 48 -4.96 1.65 -1.55
N LEU A 49 -5.33 2.65 -2.36
CA LEU A 49 -4.96 2.70 -3.79
C LEU A 49 -3.44 2.64 -4.00
N ALA A 50 -2.65 3.17 -3.08
CA ALA A 50 -1.20 3.10 -3.12
C ALA A 50 -0.65 1.66 -3.03
N ASN A 51 -1.46 0.66 -2.67
CA ASN A 51 -1.07 -0.74 -2.66
C ASN A 51 -0.75 -1.29 -4.07
N ILE A 52 -1.16 -0.61 -5.15
CA ILE A 52 -0.68 -0.91 -6.50
C ILE A 52 0.85 -0.88 -6.56
N VAL A 53 1.45 0.17 -5.99
CA VAL A 53 2.90 0.33 -5.98
C VAL A 53 3.56 -0.65 -4.99
N VAL A 54 2.87 -0.95 -3.88
CA VAL A 54 3.33 -1.97 -2.92
C VAL A 54 3.45 -3.34 -3.60
N LEU A 55 2.51 -3.73 -4.47
CA LEU A 55 2.61 -4.96 -5.27
C LEU A 55 3.86 -4.95 -6.16
N VAL A 56 4.20 -3.82 -6.78
CA VAL A 56 5.42 -3.69 -7.57
C VAL A 56 6.66 -3.87 -6.69
N TYR A 57 6.69 -3.28 -5.48
CA TYR A 57 7.83 -3.44 -4.58
C TYR A 57 8.03 -4.88 -4.16
N ILE A 58 6.99 -5.58 -3.73
CA ILE A 58 7.13 -6.98 -3.25
C ILE A 58 7.48 -7.95 -4.38
N TYR A 59 7.15 -7.61 -5.62
CA TYR A 59 7.42 -8.45 -6.78
C TYR A 59 8.85 -8.28 -7.33
N PHE A 60 9.35 -7.05 -7.45
CA PHE A 60 10.60 -6.74 -8.14
C PHE A 60 11.78 -6.46 -7.20
N TYR A 61 11.53 -6.14 -5.93
CA TYR A 61 12.58 -5.67 -5.01
C TYR A 61 12.68 -6.55 -3.78
N ARG A 62 13.86 -6.50 -3.12
CA ARG A 62 14.06 -7.19 -1.85
C ARG A 62 13.25 -6.53 -0.74
N PHE A 63 12.94 -7.30 0.30
CA PHE A 63 12.16 -6.83 1.46
C PHE A 63 12.67 -5.49 2.04
N ARG A 64 14.00 -5.36 2.17
CA ARG A 64 14.60 -4.13 2.73
C ARG A 64 14.34 -2.90 1.87
N GLU A 65 14.47 -3.01 0.56
CA GLU A 65 14.25 -1.90 -0.39
C GLU A 65 12.78 -1.50 -0.41
N GLY A 66 11.87 -2.47 -0.47
CA GLY A 66 10.44 -2.24 -0.37
C GLY A 66 10.03 -1.59 0.96
N LEU A 67 10.61 -2.04 2.07
CA LEU A 67 10.37 -1.46 3.40
C LEU A 67 10.82 0.01 3.46
N ILE A 68 12.02 0.32 2.98
CA ILE A 68 12.54 1.69 2.93
C ILE A 68 11.62 2.57 2.09
N ALA A 69 11.18 2.09 0.91
CA ALA A 69 10.29 2.83 0.02
C ALA A 69 8.93 3.11 0.69
N VAL A 70 8.35 2.13 1.38
CA VAL A 70 7.09 2.27 2.11
C VAL A 70 7.20 3.25 3.28
N VAL A 71 8.30 3.24 4.01
CA VAL A 71 8.56 4.19 5.10
C VAL A 71 8.73 5.61 4.55
N LEU A 72 9.57 5.80 3.53
CA LEU A 72 9.80 7.10 2.91
C LEU A 72 8.50 7.68 2.32
N LYS A 73 7.73 6.88 1.60
CA LYS A 73 6.41 7.27 1.11
C LYS A 73 5.51 7.75 2.24
N SER A 74 5.46 7.03 3.34
CA SER A 74 4.57 7.36 4.47
C SER A 74 4.98 8.68 5.13
N ILE A 75 6.28 8.94 5.28
CA ILE A 75 6.81 10.22 5.78
C ILE A 75 6.45 11.37 4.83
N LEU A 76 6.65 11.20 3.51
CA LEU A 76 6.31 12.21 2.53
C LEU A 76 4.82 12.55 2.53
N VAL A 77 3.95 11.54 2.60
CA VAL A 77 2.49 11.70 2.69
C VAL A 77 2.09 12.46 3.96
N ALA A 78 2.77 12.19 5.08
CA ALA A 78 2.53 12.89 6.34
C ALA A 78 2.88 14.38 6.25
N LEU A 79 4.05 14.68 5.69
CA LEU A 79 4.55 16.05 5.54
C LEU A 79 3.69 16.88 4.56
N LEU A 80 3.17 16.23 3.51
CA LEU A 80 2.44 16.94 2.46
C LEU A 80 0.96 17.17 2.78
N PHE A 81 0.25 16.19 3.40
CA PHE A 81 -1.22 16.31 3.50
C PHE A 81 -1.90 15.55 4.66
N SER A 82 -1.22 14.68 5.40
CA SER A 82 -1.92 13.85 6.40
C SER A 82 -1.72 14.30 7.84
N GLY A 83 -0.69 15.07 8.13
CA GLY A 83 -0.31 15.45 9.50
C GLY A 83 0.06 14.23 10.38
N THR A 84 0.27 14.49 11.68
CA THR A 84 0.78 13.47 12.62
C THR A 84 -0.20 12.31 12.83
N VAL A 85 -1.47 12.61 13.07
CA VAL A 85 -2.50 11.57 13.30
C VAL A 85 -2.72 10.73 12.05
N GLY A 86 -2.85 11.37 10.89
CA GLY A 86 -2.99 10.68 9.61
C GLY A 86 -1.75 9.86 9.24
N PHE A 87 -0.56 10.30 9.67
CA PHE A 87 0.66 9.52 9.57
C PHE A 87 0.58 8.24 10.40
N MET A 88 0.28 8.33 11.69
CA MET A 88 0.25 7.17 12.57
C MET A 88 -0.74 6.11 12.08
N ILE A 89 -1.96 6.54 11.72
CA ILE A 89 -3.00 5.64 11.19
C ILE A 89 -2.55 5.02 9.85
N GLY A 90 -2.13 5.84 8.90
CA GLY A 90 -1.74 5.37 7.56
C GLY A 90 -0.46 4.55 7.56
N PHE A 91 0.52 4.87 8.39
CA PHE A 91 1.79 4.16 8.52
C PHE A 91 1.56 2.75 9.07
N THR A 92 0.80 2.61 10.17
CA THR A 92 0.49 1.30 10.76
C THR A 92 -0.22 0.39 9.76
N GLY A 93 -1.24 0.91 9.06
CA GLY A 93 -1.92 0.16 8.01
C GLY A 93 -0.96 -0.25 6.88
N THR A 94 -0.11 0.65 6.43
CA THR A 94 0.81 0.38 5.31
C THR A 94 1.88 -0.65 5.69
N ILE A 95 2.47 -0.55 6.89
CA ILE A 95 3.48 -1.53 7.35
C ILE A 95 2.86 -2.91 7.52
N LEU A 96 1.69 -3.00 8.17
CA LEU A 96 1.02 -4.28 8.38
C LEU A 96 0.66 -4.94 7.03
N SER A 97 0.10 -4.16 6.11
CA SER A 97 -0.21 -4.62 4.76
C SER A 97 1.04 -5.10 4.01
N PHE A 98 2.12 -4.31 4.01
CA PHE A 98 3.37 -4.65 3.33
C PHE A 98 3.97 -5.97 3.85
N VAL A 99 4.00 -6.16 5.17
CA VAL A 99 4.52 -7.39 5.79
C VAL A 99 3.69 -8.60 5.39
N VAL A 100 2.35 -8.52 5.54
CA VAL A 100 1.45 -9.63 5.21
C VAL A 100 1.50 -9.96 3.72
N MET A 101 1.45 -8.96 2.84
CA MET A 101 1.57 -9.16 1.39
C MET A 101 2.91 -9.80 1.01
N THR A 102 4.02 -9.39 1.64
CA THR A 102 5.33 -9.99 1.39
C THR A 102 5.39 -11.45 1.82
N ILE A 103 4.83 -11.77 2.99
CA ILE A 103 4.75 -13.17 3.47
C ILE A 103 3.93 -14.02 2.51
N LEU A 104 2.75 -13.54 2.09
CA LEU A 104 1.89 -14.24 1.16
C LEU A 104 2.54 -14.43 -0.22
N HIS A 105 3.22 -13.40 -0.73
CA HIS A 105 3.93 -13.50 -2.01
C HIS A 105 5.03 -14.57 -1.97
N LYS A 106 5.81 -14.62 -0.89
CA LYS A 106 6.85 -15.65 -0.69
C LYS A 106 6.28 -17.06 -0.52
N ALA A 107 5.10 -17.18 0.09
CA ALA A 107 4.44 -18.48 0.32
C ALA A 107 3.79 -19.03 -0.95
N LEU A 108 3.11 -18.19 -1.72
CA LEU A 108 2.30 -18.61 -2.87
C LEU A 108 3.09 -18.71 -4.17
N LYS A 109 4.18 -17.95 -4.34
CA LYS A 109 5.17 -17.99 -5.44
C LYS A 109 4.64 -17.94 -6.88
N ASP A 110 3.36 -17.67 -7.12
CA ASP A 110 2.74 -17.70 -8.44
C ASP A 110 2.00 -16.38 -8.71
N ASP A 111 2.23 -15.81 -9.89
CA ASP A 111 1.65 -14.53 -10.33
C ASP A 111 0.11 -14.53 -10.35
N LYS A 112 -0.53 -15.71 -10.42
CA LYS A 112 -2.00 -15.83 -10.38
C LYS A 112 -2.61 -15.38 -9.05
N TYR A 113 -1.83 -15.42 -7.96
CA TYR A 113 -2.30 -15.03 -6.63
C TYR A 113 -2.13 -13.53 -6.31
N LEU A 114 -1.57 -12.72 -7.23
CA LEU A 114 -1.34 -11.30 -6.97
C LEU A 114 -2.62 -10.53 -6.63
N VAL A 115 -3.74 -10.86 -7.27
CA VAL A 115 -5.06 -10.25 -6.94
C VAL A 115 -5.48 -10.62 -5.52
N PHE A 116 -5.32 -11.87 -5.13
CA PHE A 116 -5.61 -12.34 -3.77
C PHE A 116 -4.70 -11.68 -2.73
N ILE A 117 -3.41 -11.58 -3.02
CA ILE A 117 -2.43 -10.89 -2.17
C ILE A 117 -2.84 -9.43 -1.95
N SER A 118 -3.27 -8.74 -3.02
CA SER A 118 -3.73 -7.36 -2.92
C SER A 118 -5.01 -7.22 -2.09
N LEU A 119 -5.96 -8.13 -2.24
CA LEU A 119 -7.21 -8.16 -1.48
C LEU A 119 -6.91 -8.31 0.02
N VAL A 120 -6.09 -9.31 0.40
CA VAL A 120 -5.68 -9.52 1.79
C VAL A 120 -4.87 -8.31 2.29
N GLY A 121 -4.01 -7.74 1.45
CA GLY A 121 -3.26 -6.53 1.74
C GLY A 121 -4.16 -5.33 2.07
N ALA A 122 -5.23 -5.12 1.34
CA ALA A 122 -6.17 -4.02 1.60
C ALA A 122 -6.94 -4.23 2.92
N ILE A 123 -7.39 -5.45 3.19
CA ILE A 123 -8.06 -5.79 4.45
C ILE A 123 -7.12 -5.57 5.64
N THR A 124 -5.88 -6.08 5.56
CA THR A 124 -4.89 -5.92 6.63
C THR A 124 -4.44 -4.47 6.81
N HIS A 125 -4.42 -3.68 5.73
CA HIS A 125 -4.19 -2.24 5.79
C HIS A 125 -5.27 -1.56 6.65
N SER A 126 -6.53 -1.84 6.38
CA SER A 126 -7.66 -1.28 7.14
C SER A 126 -7.70 -1.75 8.59
N ILE A 127 -7.36 -3.02 8.85
CA ILE A 127 -7.20 -3.53 10.23
C ILE A 127 -6.12 -2.74 10.96
N GLY A 128 -4.97 -2.50 10.33
CA GLY A 128 -3.90 -1.70 10.93
C GLY A 128 -4.33 -0.25 11.23
N GLN A 129 -5.14 0.36 10.37
CA GLN A 129 -5.72 1.68 10.60
C GLN A 129 -6.68 1.68 11.81
N ILE A 130 -7.56 0.68 11.89
CA ILE A 130 -8.52 0.52 13.00
C ILE A 130 -7.76 0.32 14.31
N ILE A 131 -6.74 -0.53 14.36
CA ILE A 131 -5.91 -0.76 15.55
C ILE A 131 -5.26 0.56 16.01
N MET A 132 -4.67 1.31 15.09
CA MET A 132 -4.03 2.58 15.46
C MET A 132 -5.05 3.63 15.89
N ALA A 133 -6.24 3.66 15.28
CA ALA A 133 -7.31 4.55 15.69
C ALA A 133 -7.74 4.27 17.14
N PHE A 134 -7.82 3.00 17.58
CA PHE A 134 -8.10 2.63 18.96
C PHE A 134 -7.03 3.09 19.95
N ILE A 135 -5.80 3.26 19.50
CA ILE A 135 -4.71 3.75 20.37
C ILE A 135 -4.75 5.28 20.52
N ILE A 136 -5.16 5.98 19.44
CA ILE A 136 -5.04 7.44 19.38
C ILE A 136 -6.31 8.16 19.86
N TYR A 137 -7.49 7.60 19.54
CA TYR A 137 -8.76 8.29 19.78
C TYR A 137 -9.38 7.94 21.14
N ASP A 138 -10.06 8.93 21.73
CA ASP A 138 -10.89 8.77 22.92
C ASP A 138 -12.11 7.86 22.64
N ILE A 139 -12.72 7.33 23.71
CA ILE A 139 -13.84 6.38 23.68
C ILE A 139 -14.96 6.82 22.73
N GLN A 140 -15.36 8.10 22.77
CA GLN A 140 -16.44 8.63 21.91
C GLN A 140 -16.15 8.52 20.41
N LYS A 141 -14.89 8.66 20.01
CA LYS A 141 -14.47 8.51 18.62
C LYS A 141 -14.26 7.05 18.23
N ILE A 142 -13.89 6.21 19.19
CA ILE A 142 -13.73 4.75 18.99
C ILE A 142 -15.06 4.10 18.62
N GLU A 143 -16.19 4.53 19.23
CA GLU A 143 -17.51 3.98 18.88
C GLU A 143 -17.81 4.09 17.39
N ALA A 144 -17.47 5.23 16.76
CA ALA A 144 -17.64 5.40 15.32
C ALA A 144 -16.81 4.37 14.52
N TRP A 145 -15.56 4.11 14.93
CA TRP A 145 -14.73 3.13 14.26
C TRP A 145 -15.26 1.70 14.42
N ILE A 146 -15.79 1.33 15.60
CA ILE A 146 -16.39 0.01 15.84
C ILE A 146 -17.64 -0.18 14.95
N ILE A 147 -18.54 0.80 14.92
CA ILE A 147 -19.78 0.74 14.14
C ILE A 147 -19.47 0.64 12.65
N TYR A 148 -18.46 1.37 12.18
CA TYR A 148 -18.13 1.44 10.76
C TYR A 148 -17.09 0.42 10.30
N ALA A 149 -16.42 -0.29 11.21
CA ALA A 149 -15.40 -1.28 10.88
C ALA A 149 -15.86 -2.34 9.85
N PRO A 150 -17.05 -2.94 9.95
CA PRO A 150 -17.52 -3.90 8.94
C PRO A 150 -17.62 -3.27 7.54
N TYR A 151 -18.16 -2.05 7.44
CA TYR A 151 -18.28 -1.33 6.17
C TYR A 151 -16.91 -0.97 5.59
N ILE A 152 -15.98 -0.53 6.44
CA ILE A 152 -14.60 -0.26 6.07
C ILE A 152 -13.94 -1.50 5.48
N LEU A 153 -14.08 -2.66 6.11
CA LEU A 153 -13.48 -3.91 5.64
C LEU A 153 -14.09 -4.37 4.31
N VAL A 154 -15.40 -4.24 4.13
CA VAL A 154 -16.05 -4.58 2.86
C VAL A 154 -15.58 -3.66 1.74
N ILE A 155 -15.55 -2.35 1.96
CA ILE A 155 -15.05 -1.38 0.98
C ILE A 155 -13.58 -1.67 0.65
N SER A 156 -12.76 -1.96 1.66
CA SER A 156 -11.35 -2.31 1.48
C SER A 156 -11.16 -3.61 0.69
N ALA A 157 -12.01 -4.60 0.88
CA ALA A 157 -11.97 -5.83 0.09
C ALA A 157 -12.28 -5.55 -1.40
N ILE A 158 -13.31 -4.74 -1.68
CA ILE A 158 -13.67 -4.34 -3.04
C ILE A 158 -12.53 -3.56 -3.69
N THR A 159 -12.01 -2.54 -3.01
CA THR A 159 -10.90 -1.73 -3.52
C THR A 159 -9.62 -2.56 -3.68
N GLY A 160 -9.32 -3.45 -2.75
CA GLY A 160 -8.18 -4.37 -2.82
C GLY A 160 -8.26 -5.32 -4.00
N PHE A 161 -9.46 -5.79 -4.34
CA PHE A 161 -9.69 -6.60 -5.53
C PHE A 161 -9.42 -5.80 -6.82
N LEU A 162 -9.97 -4.58 -6.94
CA LEU A 162 -9.76 -3.71 -8.09
C LEU A 162 -8.28 -3.30 -8.23
N VAL A 163 -7.65 -2.89 -7.14
CA VAL A 163 -6.21 -2.59 -7.06
C VAL A 163 -5.38 -3.80 -7.46
N GLY A 164 -5.79 -4.99 -7.04
CA GLY A 164 -5.14 -6.25 -7.40
C GLY A 164 -5.16 -6.52 -8.90
N ILE A 165 -6.29 -6.29 -9.56
CA ILE A 165 -6.41 -6.44 -11.02
C ILE A 165 -5.47 -5.48 -11.75
N VAL A 166 -5.52 -4.19 -11.38
CA VAL A 166 -4.66 -3.15 -11.99
C VAL A 166 -3.18 -3.43 -11.69
N GLY A 167 -2.85 -3.72 -10.43
CA GLY A 167 -1.49 -4.02 -9.99
C GLY A 167 -0.90 -5.24 -10.67
N THR A 168 -1.69 -6.32 -10.84
CA THR A 168 -1.25 -7.52 -11.57
C THR A 168 -0.95 -7.21 -13.03
N LYS A 169 -1.79 -6.41 -13.70
CA LYS A 169 -1.54 -5.96 -15.07
C LYS A 169 -0.26 -5.13 -15.14
N THR A 170 -0.08 -4.21 -14.18
CA THR A 170 1.12 -3.36 -14.08
C THR A 170 2.39 -4.21 -13.92
N VAL A 171 2.39 -5.16 -12.99
CA VAL A 171 3.51 -6.08 -12.77
C VAL A 171 3.84 -6.86 -14.05
N LYS A 172 2.84 -7.44 -14.71
CA LYS A 172 3.03 -8.17 -15.98
C LYS A 172 3.60 -7.29 -17.07
N MET A 173 3.12 -6.07 -17.23
CA MET A 173 3.65 -5.12 -18.23
C MET A 173 5.09 -4.74 -17.95
N LEU A 174 5.45 -4.46 -16.69
CA LEU A 174 6.82 -4.13 -16.28
C LEU A 174 7.78 -5.30 -16.52
N LYS A 175 7.32 -6.53 -16.26
CA LYS A 175 8.08 -7.77 -16.50
C LYS A 175 8.34 -8.00 -18.01
N ILE A 176 7.30 -7.91 -18.83
CA ILE A 176 7.40 -8.14 -20.30
C ILE A 176 8.31 -7.10 -20.95
N ASN A 177 8.20 -5.84 -20.57
CA ASN A 177 9.00 -4.76 -21.15
C ASN A 177 10.43 -4.68 -20.58
N GLY A 178 10.82 -5.55 -19.64
CA GLY A 178 12.15 -5.53 -19.02
C GLY A 178 12.51 -4.20 -18.32
N LEU A 179 11.49 -3.39 -17.96
CA LEU A 179 11.70 -2.08 -17.34
C LEU A 179 12.29 -2.20 -15.94
N ILE A 180 11.90 -3.23 -15.22
CA ILE A 180 12.40 -3.56 -13.88
C ILE A 180 12.81 -5.04 -13.91
N LYS A 181 14.04 -5.35 -13.50
CA LYS A 181 14.51 -6.73 -13.35
C LYS A 181 14.14 -7.26 -11.98
N VAL A 182 13.73 -8.52 -11.89
CA VAL A 182 13.49 -9.19 -10.61
C VAL A 182 14.84 -9.39 -9.92
N ASP A 183 14.97 -8.90 -8.68
CA ASP A 183 16.17 -9.13 -7.87
C ASP A 183 16.27 -10.62 -7.51
N GLY A 184 17.22 -11.31 -8.08
CA GLY A 184 17.46 -12.75 -7.89
C GLY A 184 17.75 -13.51 -9.20
N GLU A 185 17.43 -12.97 -10.37
CA GLU A 185 17.79 -13.60 -11.66
C GLU A 185 19.26 -13.40 -12.04
N ASN A 186 20.02 -12.58 -11.31
CA ASN A 186 21.43 -12.30 -11.61
C ASN A 186 22.45 -13.20 -10.88
N GLU A 187 22.01 -14.24 -10.18
CA GLU A 187 22.94 -15.19 -9.49
C GLU A 187 23.10 -16.51 -10.25
N LEU A 188 22.53 -16.65 -11.45
CA LEU A 188 22.58 -17.89 -12.25
C LEU A 188 23.22 -17.72 -13.65
N ASP A 189 23.83 -16.55 -13.96
CA ASP A 189 24.63 -16.36 -15.20
C ASP A 189 26.10 -16.08 -14.90
#